data_1637dce0615c84e9d0a9e52b1b32483b
#
_entry.id   1637dce0615c84e9d0a9e52b1b32483b
#
_cell.length_a   1.000
_cell.length_b   1.000
_cell.length_c   1.000
_cell.angle_alpha   90.00
_cell.angle_beta   90.00
_cell.angle_gamma   90.00
#
_symmetry.space_group_name_H-M   'P 1'
#
loop_
_entity.id
_entity.type
_entity.pdbx_description
1 polymer ?
#
loop_
_entity_poly.entity_id
_entity_poly.type
_entity_poly.pdbx_seq_one_letter_code
_entity_poly.pdbx_strand_id
1 'polypeptide(L)'
;MSTEINHIYDRVVKWNAQRYDRVYDHDLSIKLLKEELGEYLDAETEVDQLDAMCDTIYVALGVVWKMNVDNETLVNSEEEAYNNVWSLVEADVLDPIDFAFAVLIRCKCDLDYPVVLAAQMLITLCIAQMSYSGLTTDEVMEALLVVCDSNDSKSIKKVQSHIKANAGDKGPFFVAPEPRLQAILDRASERRGD
;
A
#
# COMPACT_ATOMS: atom_id res chain seq x y z
N MET A 1 11.55 6.49 -8.02
CA MET A 1 11.04 5.09 -7.92
C MET A 1 11.87 4.16 -8.81
N SER A 2 12.11 2.90 -8.38
CA SER A 2 12.70 1.88 -9.26
C SER A 2 11.75 1.56 -10.42
N THR A 3 12.27 0.97 -11.50
CA THR A 3 11.45 0.58 -12.68
C THR A 3 10.30 -0.35 -12.28
N GLU A 4 10.48 -1.16 -11.25
CA GLU A 4 9.51 -2.15 -10.78
C GLU A 4 8.35 -1.52 -10.02
N ILE A 5 8.62 -0.56 -9.14
CA ILE A 5 7.56 0.14 -8.42
C ILE A 5 6.73 1.03 -9.37
N ASN A 6 7.34 1.55 -10.44
CA ASN A 6 6.60 2.23 -11.50
C ASN A 6 5.61 1.30 -12.21
N HIS A 7 5.98 0.04 -12.44
CA HIS A 7 5.07 -0.95 -13.02
C HIS A 7 3.88 -1.27 -12.09
N ILE A 8 4.13 -1.38 -10.78
CA ILE A 8 3.05 -1.56 -9.78
C ILE A 8 2.13 -0.33 -9.78
N TYR A 9 2.71 0.87 -9.75
CA TYR A 9 1.95 2.12 -9.80
C TYR A 9 1.05 2.20 -11.04
N ASP A 10 1.56 1.86 -12.23
CA ASP A 10 0.77 1.85 -13.47
C ASP A 10 -0.41 0.89 -13.39
N ARG A 11 -0.24 -0.27 -12.76
CA ARG A 11 -1.33 -1.23 -12.52
C ARG A 11 -2.40 -0.66 -11.59
N VAL A 12 -1.97 -0.06 -10.47
CA VAL A 12 -2.88 0.60 -9.53
C VAL A 12 -3.65 1.73 -10.19
N VAL A 13 -2.98 2.56 -11.00
CA VAL A 13 -3.61 3.63 -11.80
C VAL A 13 -4.66 3.05 -12.74
N LYS A 14 -4.32 2.03 -13.50
CA LYS A 14 -5.26 1.38 -14.44
C LYS A 14 -6.47 0.81 -13.71
N TRP A 15 -6.26 0.14 -12.59
CA TRP A 15 -7.33 -0.45 -11.77
C TRP A 15 -8.27 0.62 -11.21
N ASN A 16 -7.71 1.70 -10.65
CA ASN A 16 -8.48 2.81 -10.10
C ASN A 16 -9.27 3.57 -11.19
N ALA A 17 -8.63 3.87 -12.33
CA ALA A 17 -9.26 4.60 -13.43
C ALA A 17 -10.47 3.86 -14.05
N GLN A 18 -10.56 2.55 -13.90
CA GLN A 18 -11.72 1.77 -14.34
C GLN A 18 -12.90 1.85 -13.37
N ARG A 19 -12.68 2.24 -12.13
CA ARG A 19 -13.65 2.14 -11.02
C ARG A 19 -14.02 3.48 -10.38
N TYR A 20 -13.08 4.41 -10.38
CA TYR A 20 -13.24 5.70 -9.71
C TYR A 20 -12.98 6.87 -10.67
N ASP A 21 -13.61 8.00 -10.38
CA ASP A 21 -13.16 9.26 -10.93
C ASP A 21 -11.84 9.68 -10.27
N ARG A 22 -10.98 10.39 -11.01
CA ARG A 22 -9.70 10.88 -10.49
C ARG A 22 -9.93 12.13 -9.63
N VAL A 23 -10.64 11.94 -8.53
CA VAL A 23 -10.94 12.98 -7.53
C VAL A 23 -10.52 12.46 -6.17
N TYR A 24 -9.73 13.26 -5.47
CA TYR A 24 -9.35 12.94 -4.11
C TYR A 24 -10.53 13.16 -3.17
N ASP A 25 -10.86 12.13 -2.41
CA ASP A 25 -11.83 12.15 -1.32
C ASP A 25 -11.09 11.78 -0.04
N HIS A 26 -10.92 12.76 0.84
CA HIS A 26 -10.15 12.61 2.07
C HIS A 26 -10.77 11.55 2.99
N ASP A 27 -12.07 11.65 3.27
CA ASP A 27 -12.74 10.77 4.22
C ASP A 27 -12.74 9.31 3.73
N LEU A 28 -12.97 9.11 2.43
CA LEU A 28 -12.89 7.78 1.82
C LEU A 28 -11.47 7.23 1.87
N SER A 29 -10.46 8.04 1.56
CA SER A 29 -9.06 7.62 1.56
C SER A 29 -8.59 7.21 2.95
N ILE A 30 -8.91 8.02 3.98
CA ILE A 30 -8.59 7.70 5.38
C ILE A 30 -9.33 6.45 5.84
N LYS A 31 -10.59 6.27 5.44
CA LYS A 31 -11.36 5.09 5.80
C LYS A 31 -10.73 3.81 5.23
N LEU A 32 -10.37 3.82 3.94
CA LEU A 32 -9.73 2.67 3.30
C LEU A 32 -8.39 2.34 3.96
N LEU A 33 -7.51 3.33 4.16
CA LEU A 33 -6.23 3.11 4.83
C LEU A 33 -6.38 2.57 6.26
N LYS A 34 -7.41 3.02 7.00
CA LYS A 34 -7.70 2.48 8.34
C LYS A 34 -8.18 1.03 8.30
N GLU A 35 -8.90 0.64 7.26
CA GLU A 35 -9.33 -0.75 7.08
C GLU A 35 -8.12 -1.66 6.86
N GLU A 36 -7.22 -1.32 5.92
CA GLU A 36 -6.02 -2.12 5.66
C GLU A 36 -5.07 -2.18 6.87
N LEU A 37 -4.89 -1.04 7.56
CA LEU A 37 -4.11 -1.02 8.80
C LEU A 37 -4.79 -1.82 9.93
N GLY A 38 -6.11 -1.82 10.00
CA GLY A 38 -6.87 -2.67 10.92
C GLY A 38 -6.67 -4.16 10.61
N GLU A 39 -6.70 -4.55 9.35
CA GLU A 39 -6.41 -5.91 8.92
C GLU A 39 -4.98 -6.33 9.29
N TYR A 40 -4.00 -5.45 9.16
CA TYR A 40 -2.63 -5.71 9.61
C TYR A 40 -2.55 -5.95 11.13
N LEU A 41 -3.27 -5.15 11.93
CA LEU A 41 -3.28 -5.26 13.39
C LEU A 41 -3.99 -6.50 13.90
N ASP A 42 -5.06 -6.90 13.22
CA ASP A 42 -5.89 -8.05 13.57
C ASP A 42 -5.36 -9.35 12.94
N ALA A 43 -4.30 -9.29 12.12
CA ALA A 43 -3.73 -10.43 11.42
C ALA A 43 -3.16 -11.48 12.39
N GLU A 44 -3.60 -12.72 12.25
CA GLU A 44 -3.16 -13.83 13.09
C GLU A 44 -1.96 -14.60 12.51
N THR A 45 -1.67 -14.39 11.20
CA THR A 45 -0.58 -15.09 10.50
C THR A 45 0.32 -14.11 9.76
N GLU A 46 1.56 -14.53 9.47
CA GLU A 46 2.52 -13.74 8.68
C GLU A 46 2.01 -13.47 7.25
N VAL A 47 1.25 -14.40 6.68
CA VAL A 47 0.66 -14.21 5.35
C VAL A 47 -0.43 -13.15 5.35
N ASP A 48 -1.27 -13.11 6.39
CA ASP A 48 -2.30 -12.07 6.54
C ASP A 48 -1.66 -10.69 6.76
N GLN A 49 -0.57 -10.63 7.55
CA GLN A 49 0.21 -9.39 7.74
C GLN A 49 0.83 -8.90 6.44
N LEU A 50 1.40 -9.81 5.64
CA LEU A 50 2.00 -9.48 4.35
C LEU A 50 0.95 -8.98 3.36
N ASP A 51 -0.22 -9.61 3.30
CA ASP A 51 -1.33 -9.19 2.45
C ASP A 51 -1.81 -7.79 2.82
N ALA A 52 -2.08 -7.54 4.10
CA ALA A 52 -2.52 -6.24 4.61
C ALA A 52 -1.50 -5.12 4.35
N MET A 53 -0.19 -5.39 4.47
CA MET A 53 0.85 -4.41 4.11
C MET A 53 0.85 -4.11 2.60
N CYS A 54 0.68 -5.13 1.76
CA CYS A 54 0.59 -4.94 0.31
C CYS A 54 -0.68 -4.17 -0.08
N ASP A 55 -1.82 -4.46 0.53
CA ASP A 55 -3.07 -3.72 0.30
C ASP A 55 -2.98 -2.28 0.81
N THR A 56 -2.32 -2.02 1.95
CA THR A 56 -2.01 -0.66 2.42
C THR A 56 -1.22 0.13 1.36
N ILE A 57 -0.16 -0.46 0.78
CA ILE A 57 0.61 0.14 -0.31
C ILE A 57 -0.29 0.39 -1.52
N TYR A 58 -1.11 -0.59 -1.89
CA TYR A 58 -2.02 -0.48 -3.03
C TYR A 58 -2.99 0.70 -2.89
N VAL A 59 -3.60 0.86 -1.71
CA VAL A 59 -4.50 1.99 -1.40
C VAL A 59 -3.74 3.31 -1.37
N ALA A 60 -2.55 3.37 -0.76
CA ALA A 60 -1.72 4.57 -0.70
C ALA A 60 -1.29 5.05 -2.10
N LEU A 61 -0.90 4.15 -2.99
CA LEU A 61 -0.61 4.47 -4.40
C LEU A 61 -1.87 5.02 -5.12
N GLY A 62 -3.05 4.50 -4.80
CA GLY A 62 -4.33 5.03 -5.28
C GLY A 62 -4.60 6.47 -4.79
N VAL A 63 -4.20 6.80 -3.57
CA VAL A 63 -4.27 8.17 -3.02
C VAL A 63 -3.34 9.09 -3.81
N VAL A 64 -2.07 8.69 -4.00
CA VAL A 64 -1.10 9.45 -4.81
C VAL A 64 -1.63 9.74 -6.21
N TRP A 65 -2.23 8.75 -6.88
CA TRP A 65 -2.83 8.94 -8.19
C TRP A 65 -3.98 9.97 -8.19
N LYS A 66 -4.86 9.94 -7.17
CA LYS A 66 -6.01 10.84 -7.06
C LYS A 66 -5.60 12.27 -6.77
N MET A 67 -4.47 12.48 -6.09
CA MET A 67 -3.95 13.81 -5.78
C MET A 67 -3.49 14.58 -7.03
N ASN A 68 -3.18 13.88 -8.13
CA ASN A 68 -2.84 14.47 -9.43
C ASN A 68 -1.72 15.53 -9.38
N VAL A 69 -0.74 15.30 -8.53
CA VAL A 69 0.43 16.18 -8.40
C VAL A 69 1.40 16.03 -9.57
N ASP A 70 2.23 17.03 -9.77
CA ASP A 70 3.29 16.97 -10.79
C ASP A 70 4.45 16.04 -10.37
N ASN A 71 5.31 15.71 -11.32
CA ASN A 71 6.43 14.79 -11.09
C ASN A 71 7.45 15.34 -10.08
N GLU A 72 7.65 16.64 -10.01
CA GLU A 72 8.57 17.26 -9.05
C GLU A 72 8.05 17.08 -7.62
N THR A 73 6.78 17.37 -7.39
CA THR A 73 6.11 17.13 -6.11
C THR A 73 6.18 15.64 -5.70
N LEU A 74 5.97 14.73 -6.65
CA LEU A 74 6.03 13.30 -6.40
C LEU A 74 7.45 12.85 -5.98
N VAL A 75 8.48 13.27 -6.70
CA VAL A 75 9.88 12.92 -6.39
C VAL A 75 10.31 13.50 -5.06
N ASN A 76 10.00 14.77 -4.79
CA ASN A 76 10.37 15.44 -3.54
C ASN A 76 9.67 14.76 -2.34
N SER A 77 8.42 14.41 -2.46
CA SER A 77 7.68 13.71 -1.39
C SER A 77 8.22 12.30 -1.14
N GLU A 78 8.68 11.60 -2.16
CA GLU A 78 9.30 10.27 -2.03
C GLU A 78 10.64 10.35 -1.28
N GLU A 79 11.50 11.30 -1.64
CA GLU A 79 12.79 11.50 -0.98
C GLU A 79 12.61 11.92 0.49
N GLU A 80 11.68 12.84 0.75
CA GLU A 80 11.37 13.27 2.12
C GLU A 80 10.76 12.13 2.95
N ALA A 81 9.86 11.34 2.37
CA ALA A 81 9.27 10.18 3.03
C ALA A 81 10.33 9.14 3.42
N TYR A 82 11.23 8.81 2.49
CA TYR A 82 12.34 7.90 2.74
C TYR A 82 13.22 8.38 3.91
N ASN A 83 13.66 9.64 3.87
CA ASN A 83 14.50 10.22 4.92
C ASN A 83 13.80 10.25 6.28
N ASN A 84 12.51 10.59 6.32
CA ASN A 84 11.72 10.64 7.55
C ASN A 84 11.55 9.24 8.16
N VAL A 85 11.23 8.23 7.35
CA VAL A 85 11.05 6.85 7.82
C VAL A 85 12.37 6.29 8.33
N TRP A 86 13.48 6.43 7.60
CA TRP A 86 14.77 5.92 8.03
C TRP A 86 15.29 6.61 9.30
N SER A 87 15.06 7.91 9.46
CA SER A 87 15.42 8.61 10.71
C SER A 87 14.66 8.05 11.91
N LEU A 88 13.44 7.58 11.74
CA LEU A 88 12.65 6.94 12.79
C LEU A 88 13.12 5.51 13.07
N VAL A 89 13.49 4.76 12.04
CA VAL A 89 14.08 3.41 12.17
C VAL A 89 15.39 3.48 12.96
N GLU A 90 16.29 4.38 12.58
CA GLU A 90 17.59 4.56 13.24
C GLU A 90 17.45 5.01 14.70
N ALA A 91 16.39 5.74 15.04
CA ALA A 91 16.12 6.20 16.40
C ALA A 91 15.45 5.15 17.28
N ASP A 92 15.19 3.94 16.77
CA ASP A 92 14.46 2.85 17.46
C ASP A 92 13.09 3.29 18.02
N VAL A 93 12.46 4.27 17.33
CA VAL A 93 11.18 4.89 17.73
C VAL A 93 10.00 4.21 17.03
N LEU A 94 10.25 3.22 16.18
CA LEU A 94 9.23 2.60 15.36
C LEU A 94 8.42 1.56 16.14
N ASP A 95 7.33 2.04 16.75
CA ASP A 95 6.11 1.24 16.74
C ASP A 95 5.42 1.51 15.39
N PRO A 96 5.31 0.51 14.48
CA PRO A 96 4.70 0.68 13.16
C PRO A 96 3.27 1.22 13.24
N ILE A 97 2.59 0.94 14.33
CA ILE A 97 1.20 1.31 14.60
C ILE A 97 1.09 2.79 14.92
N ASP A 98 1.88 3.26 15.90
CA ASP A 98 1.91 4.66 16.28
C ASP A 98 2.34 5.56 15.13
N PHE A 99 3.27 5.07 14.30
CA PHE A 99 3.72 5.78 13.12
C PHE A 99 2.64 5.85 12.03
N ALA A 100 1.94 4.74 11.75
CA ALA A 100 0.82 4.73 10.81
C ALA A 100 -0.29 5.69 11.25
N PHE A 101 -0.60 5.76 12.55
CA PHE A 101 -1.53 6.76 13.10
C PHE A 101 -1.03 8.19 12.91
N ALA A 102 0.24 8.48 13.15
CA ALA A 102 0.82 9.80 12.94
C ALA A 102 0.74 10.24 11.48
N VAL A 103 0.97 9.32 10.54
CA VAL A 103 0.83 9.55 9.10
C VAL A 103 -0.64 9.82 8.73
N LEU A 104 -1.58 9.04 9.25
CA LEU A 104 -3.01 9.25 9.01
C LEU A 104 -3.50 10.60 9.56
N ILE A 105 -2.98 11.04 10.70
CA ILE A 105 -3.29 12.37 11.26
C ILE A 105 -2.79 13.49 10.33
N ARG A 106 -1.61 13.33 9.74
CA ARG A 106 -1.07 14.30 8.76
C ARG A 106 -1.90 14.38 7.48
N CYS A 107 -2.54 13.28 7.07
CA CYS A 107 -3.48 13.28 5.95
C CYS A 107 -4.71 14.19 6.14
N LYS A 108 -4.95 14.75 7.33
CA LYS A 108 -6.05 15.71 7.57
C LYS A 108 -5.76 17.13 7.06
N CYS A 109 -4.62 17.38 6.46
CA CYS A 109 -4.30 18.68 5.89
C CYS A 109 -4.97 18.83 4.52
N ASP A 110 -5.59 20.00 4.27
CA ASP A 110 -6.22 20.35 2.98
C ASP A 110 -5.19 20.71 1.88
N LEU A 111 -3.91 20.39 2.09
CA LEU A 111 -2.83 20.70 1.16
C LEU A 111 -2.37 19.41 0.47
N ASP A 112 -2.15 19.51 -0.85
CA ASP A 112 -1.78 18.37 -1.69
C ASP A 112 -0.47 17.70 -1.25
N TYR A 113 0.56 18.48 -0.97
CA TYR A 113 1.89 17.97 -0.60
C TYR A 113 1.90 17.12 0.68
N PRO A 114 1.31 17.55 1.82
CA PRO A 114 1.24 16.74 3.03
C PRO A 114 0.51 15.41 2.86
N VAL A 115 -0.54 15.37 2.02
CA VAL A 115 -1.27 14.14 1.75
C VAL A 115 -0.42 13.17 0.94
N VAL A 116 0.25 13.65 -0.11
CA VAL A 116 1.16 12.84 -0.94
C VAL A 116 2.33 12.36 -0.11
N LEU A 117 2.95 13.23 0.70
CA LEU A 117 4.03 12.85 1.62
C LEU A 117 3.58 11.77 2.59
N ALA A 118 2.40 11.91 3.20
CA ALA A 118 1.86 10.93 4.12
C ALA A 118 1.64 9.56 3.45
N ALA A 119 1.11 9.55 2.22
CA ALA A 119 0.95 8.32 1.45
C ALA A 119 2.30 7.67 1.12
N GLN A 120 3.30 8.46 0.71
CA GLN A 120 4.66 7.96 0.45
C GLN A 120 5.34 7.43 1.72
N MET A 121 5.12 8.06 2.87
CA MET A 121 5.61 7.57 4.16
C MET A 121 4.99 6.21 4.53
N LEU A 122 3.68 6.01 4.29
CA LEU A 122 3.03 4.71 4.49
C LEU A 122 3.63 3.63 3.58
N ILE A 123 3.82 3.93 2.30
CA ILE A 123 4.44 3.01 1.34
C ILE A 123 5.84 2.62 1.82
N THR A 124 6.66 3.61 2.17
CA THR A 124 8.04 3.38 2.64
C THR A 124 8.07 2.57 3.92
N LEU A 125 7.17 2.85 4.86
CA LEU A 125 7.04 2.12 6.11
C LEU A 125 6.68 0.65 5.89
N CYS A 126 5.67 0.37 5.07
CA CYS A 126 5.28 -1.01 4.77
C CYS A 126 6.42 -1.79 4.10
N ILE A 127 7.13 -1.17 3.14
CA ILE A 127 8.31 -1.78 2.51
C ILE A 127 9.42 -2.04 3.54
N ALA A 128 9.70 -1.09 4.42
CA ALA A 128 10.70 -1.24 5.48
C ALA A 128 10.32 -2.38 6.44
N GLN A 129 9.04 -2.47 6.83
CA GLN A 129 8.54 -3.52 7.71
C GLN A 129 8.66 -4.91 7.06
N MET A 130 8.28 -5.06 5.79
CA MET A 130 8.46 -6.30 5.04
C MET A 130 9.95 -6.70 4.96
N SER A 131 10.83 -5.75 4.71
CA SER A 131 12.28 -5.98 4.67
C SER A 131 12.83 -6.36 6.06
N TYR A 132 12.34 -5.73 7.12
CA TYR A 132 12.71 -6.06 8.50
C TYR A 132 12.25 -7.46 8.90
N SER A 133 11.11 -7.92 8.39
CA SER A 133 10.63 -9.30 8.53
C SER A 133 11.42 -10.31 7.71
N GLY A 134 12.47 -9.86 7.00
CA GLY A 134 13.45 -10.69 6.32
C GLY A 134 13.18 -10.94 4.83
N LEU A 135 12.23 -10.23 4.21
CA LEU A 135 12.04 -10.29 2.76
C LEU A 135 13.11 -9.46 2.04
N THR A 136 13.62 -9.97 0.92
CA THR A 136 14.46 -9.21 0.00
C THR A 136 13.62 -8.21 -0.81
N THR A 137 14.26 -7.25 -1.43
CA THR A 137 13.58 -6.30 -2.34
C THR A 137 12.80 -7.01 -3.44
N ASP A 138 13.36 -8.07 -4.03
CA ASP A 138 12.70 -8.85 -5.08
C ASP A 138 11.45 -9.56 -4.55
N GLU A 139 11.50 -10.12 -3.34
CA GLU A 139 10.36 -10.78 -2.68
C GLU A 139 9.26 -9.77 -2.33
N VAL A 140 9.63 -8.57 -1.88
CA VAL A 140 8.66 -7.47 -1.65
C VAL A 140 7.96 -7.08 -2.95
N MET A 141 8.72 -6.92 -4.05
CA MET A 141 8.13 -6.59 -5.35
C MET A 141 7.24 -7.72 -5.87
N GLU A 142 7.65 -8.99 -5.68
CA GLU A 142 6.83 -10.15 -6.04
C GLU A 142 5.51 -10.16 -5.25
N ALA A 143 5.53 -9.90 -3.93
CA ALA A 143 4.33 -9.84 -3.09
C ALA A 143 3.36 -8.75 -3.58
N LEU A 144 3.85 -7.57 -3.89
CA LEU A 144 3.05 -6.48 -4.45
C LEU A 144 2.42 -6.86 -5.80
N LEU A 145 3.14 -7.57 -6.66
CA LEU A 145 2.59 -8.07 -7.93
C LEU A 145 1.51 -9.13 -7.73
N VAL A 146 1.66 -9.99 -6.71
CA VAL A 146 0.64 -10.97 -6.35
C VAL A 146 -0.67 -10.29 -5.95
N VAL A 147 -0.61 -9.24 -5.13
CA VAL A 147 -1.79 -8.47 -4.73
C VAL A 147 -2.37 -7.68 -5.92
N CYS A 148 -1.53 -7.16 -6.82
CA CYS A 148 -2.02 -6.59 -8.07
C CYS A 148 -2.80 -7.61 -8.91
N ASP A 149 -2.30 -8.85 -9.05
CA ASP A 149 -2.99 -9.93 -9.78
C ASP A 149 -4.33 -10.27 -9.14
N SER A 150 -4.38 -10.33 -7.81
CA SER A 150 -5.61 -10.53 -7.05
C SER A 150 -6.62 -9.41 -7.34
N ASN A 151 -6.20 -8.15 -7.22
CA ASN A 151 -7.06 -7.00 -7.47
C ASN A 151 -7.54 -6.94 -8.94
N ASP A 152 -6.69 -7.24 -9.90
CA ASP A 152 -7.05 -7.29 -11.33
C ASP A 152 -8.06 -8.41 -11.64
N SER A 153 -8.08 -9.47 -10.85
CA SER A 153 -9.03 -10.59 -10.99
C SER A 153 -10.43 -10.29 -10.45
N LYS A 154 -10.59 -9.22 -9.64
CA LYS A 154 -11.89 -8.77 -9.14
C LYS A 154 -12.74 -8.18 -10.28
N SER A 155 -14.04 -8.44 -10.28
CA SER A 155 -14.95 -7.87 -11.28
C SER A 155 -14.96 -6.33 -11.22
N ILE A 156 -15.15 -5.69 -12.38
CA ILE A 156 -15.21 -4.23 -12.47
C ILE A 156 -16.61 -3.78 -12.05
N LYS A 157 -16.68 -2.99 -10.97
CA LYS A 157 -17.87 -2.21 -10.60
C LYS A 157 -17.51 -0.73 -10.61
N LYS A 158 -18.18 0.06 -11.44
CA LYS A 158 -18.07 1.52 -11.32
C LYS A 158 -18.74 1.95 -10.01
N VAL A 159 -17.92 2.58 -9.17
CA VAL A 159 -18.42 3.19 -7.93
C VAL A 159 -19.02 4.54 -8.27
N GLN A 160 -20.34 4.66 -8.16
CA GLN A 160 -21.01 5.95 -8.18
C GLN A 160 -20.89 6.55 -6.78
N SER A 161 -20.04 7.58 -6.65
CA SER A 161 -19.88 8.51 -5.51
C SER A 161 -19.87 7.96 -4.07
N HIS A 162 -18.89 8.41 -3.28
CA HIS A 162 -18.80 8.55 -1.80
C HIS A 162 -19.33 7.43 -0.87
N ILE A 163 -20.02 6.42 -1.38
CA ILE A 163 -20.44 5.24 -0.62
C ILE A 163 -19.41 4.16 -0.89
N LYS A 164 -18.85 3.55 0.17
CA LYS A 164 -18.08 2.33 0.08
C LYS A 164 -18.87 1.30 -0.73
N ALA A 165 -18.69 1.31 -2.02
CA ALA A 165 -19.03 0.16 -2.82
C ALA A 165 -17.76 -0.68 -2.86
N ASN A 166 -17.83 -1.96 -2.58
CA ASN A 166 -16.79 -2.88 -2.95
C ASN A 166 -16.49 -2.64 -4.44
N ALA A 167 -15.33 -2.04 -4.71
CA ALA A 167 -14.93 -1.64 -6.07
C ALA A 167 -14.72 -2.84 -7.01
N GLY A 168 -14.80 -4.04 -6.45
CA GLY A 168 -14.81 -5.29 -7.18
C GLY A 168 -15.34 -6.43 -6.31
N ASP A 169 -16.11 -7.33 -6.91
CA ASP A 169 -16.53 -8.55 -6.24
C ASP A 169 -15.53 -9.68 -6.53
N LYS A 170 -15.31 -10.54 -5.56
CA LYS A 170 -14.66 -11.82 -5.71
C LYS A 170 -15.56 -12.74 -6.54
N GLY A 171 -15.47 -12.60 -7.87
CA GLY A 171 -16.23 -13.41 -8.83
C GLY A 171 -15.61 -14.81 -9.04
N PRO A 172 -16.15 -15.62 -9.98
CA PRO A 172 -15.67 -16.99 -10.22
C PRO A 172 -14.23 -17.08 -10.73
N PHE A 173 -13.66 -15.97 -11.18
CA PHE A 173 -12.27 -15.87 -11.65
C PHE A 173 -11.36 -15.15 -10.65
N PHE A 174 -11.84 -14.91 -9.43
CA PHE A 174 -11.02 -14.29 -8.39
C PHE A 174 -9.84 -15.18 -8.04
N VAL A 175 -8.65 -14.57 -8.00
CA VAL A 175 -7.40 -15.21 -7.61
C VAL A 175 -7.03 -14.71 -6.22
N ALA A 176 -7.12 -15.59 -5.24
CA ALA A 176 -6.73 -15.31 -3.87
C ALA A 176 -5.20 -15.11 -3.77
N PRO A 177 -4.70 -14.07 -3.09
CA PRO A 177 -3.26 -13.80 -3.02
C PRO A 177 -2.54 -14.73 -2.03
N GLU A 178 -3.21 -15.20 -0.98
CA GLU A 178 -2.64 -15.86 0.18
C GLU A 178 -1.75 -17.07 -0.16
N PRO A 179 -2.12 -17.99 -1.10
CA PRO A 179 -1.25 -19.15 -1.40
C PRO A 179 0.08 -18.74 -2.04
N ARG A 180 0.10 -17.65 -2.81
CA ARG A 180 1.32 -17.16 -3.45
C ARG A 180 2.16 -16.36 -2.47
N LEU A 181 1.54 -15.57 -1.59
CA LEU A 181 2.21 -14.86 -0.52
C LEU A 181 2.86 -15.84 0.46
N GLN A 182 2.16 -16.92 0.83
CA GLN A 182 2.74 -17.99 1.66
C GLN A 182 3.99 -18.59 1.01
N ALA A 183 3.96 -18.86 -0.29
CA ALA A 183 5.13 -19.39 -1.00
C ALA A 183 6.34 -18.43 -1.02
N ILE A 184 6.10 -17.11 -0.96
CA ILE A 184 7.18 -16.11 -0.80
C ILE A 184 7.77 -16.20 0.62
N LEU A 185 6.93 -16.27 1.64
CA LEU A 185 7.35 -16.40 3.05
C LEU A 185 8.13 -17.70 3.28
N ASP A 186 7.67 -18.82 2.71
CA ASP A 186 8.34 -20.11 2.82
C ASP A 186 9.77 -20.04 2.24
N ARG A 187 9.95 -19.44 1.05
CA ARG A 187 11.27 -19.23 0.45
C ARG A 187 12.16 -18.30 1.29
N ALA A 188 11.59 -17.25 1.86
CA ALA A 188 12.33 -16.34 2.73
C ALA A 188 12.80 -17.05 4.01
N SER A 189 11.95 -17.88 4.61
CA SER A 189 12.27 -18.71 5.78
C SER A 189 13.37 -19.72 5.47
N GLU A 190 13.25 -20.48 4.38
CA GLU A 190 14.29 -21.43 3.93
C GLU A 190 15.65 -20.75 3.74
N ARG A 191 15.65 -19.53 3.18
CA ARG A 191 16.90 -18.76 2.96
C ARG A 191 17.54 -18.31 4.28
N ARG A 192 16.76 -18.00 5.30
CA ARG A 192 17.24 -17.63 6.65
C ARG A 192 17.67 -18.84 7.46
N GLY A 193 17.16 -20.04 7.15
CA GLY A 193 17.41 -21.28 7.88
C GLY A 193 16.53 -21.44 9.12
N ASP A 194 15.34 -20.85 9.08
CA ASP A 194 14.31 -20.92 10.11
C ASP A 194 13.51 -22.21 10.00
#